data_2a76baf1f3f5087fa69a12714f7ebf31
#
_entry.id   2a76baf1f3f5087fa69a12714f7ebf31
#
_cell.length_a   1.000
_cell.length_b   1.000
_cell.length_c   1.000
_cell.angle_alpha   90.00
_cell.angle_beta   90.00
_cell.angle_gamma   90.00
#
_symmetry.space_group_name_H-M   'P 1'
#
loop_
_entity.id
_entity.type
_entity.pdbx_description
1 polymer ?
#
loop_
_entity_poly.entity_id
_entity_poly.type
_entity_poly.pdbx_seq_one_letter_code
_entity_poly.pdbx_strand_id
1 'polypeptide(L)'
;MLRHPIFPLPPEITRVVLGGGSAVDQQGLRLADWKAARDFALCYGYDVELPHHRAHLVGAFEDAMAFLEEVILEGTGLDIPAPFFELQDPLELLLWASERPRGERARWSCAILRVMHTLLHVDNDLFLRFLPEIQQQIFDRYDRFLVPAEGSAWMLRGAYEVPLLAVVRKERKDRVSMLLKLLHKPENVAEPIYDQVGLRFIAEDLLGVLLVIRFLLDHHILTANH
;
A
#
# COMPACT_ATOMS: atom_id res chain seq x y z
N MET A 1 9.47 5.76 -38.16
CA MET A 1 9.13 6.50 -36.92
C MET A 1 7.62 6.37 -36.74
N LEU A 2 7.17 5.35 -35.97
CA LEU A 2 5.76 5.11 -35.67
C LEU A 2 5.33 6.17 -34.65
N ARG A 3 4.52 7.13 -35.05
CA ARG A 3 3.82 8.03 -34.13
C ARG A 3 2.77 7.19 -33.40
N HIS A 4 3.01 6.83 -32.17
CA HIS A 4 1.95 6.34 -31.31
C HIS A 4 0.85 7.41 -31.24
N PRO A 5 -0.43 7.03 -31.40
CA PRO A 5 -1.51 7.95 -31.14
C PRO A 5 -1.37 8.43 -29.69
N ILE A 6 -1.13 9.72 -29.53
CA ILE A 6 -1.17 10.37 -28.21
C ILE A 6 -2.65 10.39 -27.85
N PHE A 7 -3.10 9.41 -27.07
CA PHE A 7 -4.38 9.51 -26.40
C PHE A 7 -4.32 10.75 -25.50
N PRO A 8 -5.19 11.75 -25.71
CA PRO A 8 -5.25 12.85 -24.78
C PRO A 8 -5.64 12.27 -23.41
N LEU A 9 -4.67 12.23 -22.50
CA LEU A 9 -4.96 11.86 -21.12
C LEU A 9 -5.98 12.87 -20.58
N PRO A 10 -7.08 12.42 -19.98
CA PRO A 10 -7.99 13.32 -19.30
C PRO A 10 -7.22 14.23 -18.33
N PRO A 11 -7.61 15.51 -18.19
CA PRO A 11 -6.91 16.46 -17.31
C PRO A 11 -6.74 15.96 -15.88
N GLU A 12 -7.66 15.12 -15.43
CA GLU A 12 -7.65 14.49 -14.11
C GLU A 12 -6.48 13.51 -13.98
N ILE A 13 -6.25 12.67 -14.98
CA ILE A 13 -5.12 11.72 -15.02
C ILE A 13 -3.80 12.48 -15.11
N THR A 14 -3.75 13.52 -15.96
CA THR A 14 -2.56 14.36 -16.07
C THR A 14 -2.21 15.00 -14.72
N ARG A 15 -3.21 15.47 -13.95
CA ARG A 15 -3.01 16.05 -12.63
C ARG A 15 -2.51 15.02 -11.63
N VAL A 16 -3.02 13.77 -11.67
CA VAL A 16 -2.57 12.66 -10.82
C VAL A 16 -1.12 12.31 -11.13
N VAL A 17 -0.79 12.13 -12.41
CA VAL A 17 0.56 11.71 -12.85
C VAL A 17 1.61 12.79 -12.59
N LEU A 18 1.27 14.06 -12.83
CA LEU A 18 2.22 15.17 -12.69
C LEU A 18 2.21 15.82 -11.30
N GLY A 19 1.11 15.70 -10.56
CA GLY A 19 0.92 16.36 -9.27
C GLY A 19 1.03 15.45 -8.05
N GLY A 20 1.25 14.13 -8.22
CA GLY A 20 1.37 13.17 -7.12
C GLY A 20 0.11 13.00 -6.27
N GLY A 21 -1.02 13.59 -6.67
CA GLY A 21 -2.29 13.50 -5.96
C GLY A 21 -3.13 12.31 -6.42
N SER A 22 -3.90 11.68 -5.53
CA SER A 22 -4.89 10.69 -5.91
C SER A 22 -6.09 11.34 -6.57
N ALA A 23 -6.60 10.78 -7.67
CA ALA A 23 -7.83 11.24 -8.33
C ALA A 23 -9.04 11.16 -7.38
N VAL A 24 -8.98 10.27 -6.40
CA VAL A 24 -9.99 10.08 -5.36
C VAL A 24 -9.79 11.06 -4.20
N ASP A 25 -8.60 11.65 -4.05
CA ASP A 25 -8.34 12.67 -3.04
C ASP A 25 -8.96 14.00 -3.46
N GLN A 26 -10.25 14.05 -3.44
CA GLN A 26 -10.85 15.19 -2.96
C GLN A 26 -11.34 16.30 -3.77
N GLN A 27 -10.61 17.04 -4.39
CA GLN A 27 -11.05 18.30 -4.99
C GLN A 27 -11.30 18.21 -6.47
N GLY A 28 -10.80 17.12 -7.09
CA GLY A 28 -10.76 16.95 -8.53
C GLY A 28 -11.89 16.13 -9.15
N LEU A 29 -12.53 15.23 -8.39
CA LEU A 29 -13.54 14.36 -8.96
C LEU A 29 -14.79 15.16 -9.36
N ARG A 30 -15.11 15.15 -10.64
CA ARG A 30 -16.27 15.83 -11.24
C ARG A 30 -16.81 14.98 -12.37
N LEU A 31 -17.63 14.03 -12.01
CA LEU A 31 -18.29 13.13 -12.96
C LEU A 31 -19.76 13.54 -13.06
N ALA A 32 -20.19 13.85 -14.29
CA ALA A 32 -21.50 14.43 -14.51
C ALA A 32 -22.60 13.37 -14.56
N ASP A 33 -22.27 12.15 -14.99
CA ASP A 33 -23.25 11.10 -15.28
C ASP A 33 -22.62 9.70 -15.20
N TRP A 34 -23.46 8.69 -15.39
CA TRP A 34 -23.07 7.29 -15.39
C TRP A 34 -22.05 6.93 -16.47
N LYS A 35 -22.10 7.60 -17.62
CA LYS A 35 -21.12 7.36 -18.66
C LYS A 35 -19.73 7.79 -18.19
N ALA A 36 -19.64 8.98 -17.62
CA ALA A 36 -18.38 9.48 -17.05
C ALA A 36 -17.86 8.59 -15.90
N ALA A 37 -18.75 8.04 -15.06
CA ALA A 37 -18.36 7.12 -14.00
C ALA A 37 -17.80 5.80 -14.57
N ARG A 38 -18.40 5.23 -15.61
CA ARG A 38 -17.88 4.04 -16.31
C ARG A 38 -16.55 4.31 -17.00
N ASP A 39 -16.45 5.41 -17.72
CA ASP A 39 -15.21 5.80 -18.40
C ASP A 39 -14.07 5.99 -17.38
N PHE A 40 -14.39 6.54 -16.19
CA PHE A 40 -13.44 6.68 -15.10
C PHE A 40 -12.99 5.31 -14.55
N ALA A 41 -13.93 4.39 -14.27
CA ALA A 41 -13.61 3.03 -13.83
C ALA A 41 -12.74 2.30 -14.86
N LEU A 42 -13.04 2.45 -16.15
CA LEU A 42 -12.25 1.87 -17.24
C LEU A 42 -10.79 2.41 -17.26
N CYS A 43 -10.58 3.70 -16.96
CA CYS A 43 -9.24 4.26 -16.82
C CYS A 43 -8.44 3.64 -15.67
N TYR A 44 -9.13 3.12 -14.65
CA TYR A 44 -8.53 2.35 -13.56
C TYR A 44 -8.41 0.85 -13.86
N GLY A 45 -8.71 0.43 -15.10
CA GLY A 45 -8.63 -0.96 -15.54
C GLY A 45 -9.90 -1.80 -15.27
N TYR A 46 -11.00 -1.17 -14.86
CA TYR A 46 -12.26 -1.84 -14.58
C TYR A 46 -13.29 -1.60 -15.67
N ASP A 47 -13.41 -2.55 -16.57
CA ASP A 47 -14.54 -2.60 -17.53
C ASP A 47 -15.75 -3.20 -16.80
N VAL A 48 -16.69 -2.36 -16.40
CA VAL A 48 -17.88 -2.78 -15.62
C VAL A 48 -18.90 -3.59 -16.40
N GLU A 49 -18.76 -3.68 -17.74
CA GLU A 49 -19.54 -4.60 -18.55
C GLU A 49 -19.06 -6.07 -18.39
N LEU A 50 -17.83 -6.26 -17.88
CA LEU A 50 -17.30 -7.58 -17.59
C LEU A 50 -17.72 -8.03 -16.18
N PRO A 51 -18.42 -9.16 -16.03
CA PRO A 51 -18.97 -9.60 -14.75
C PRO A 51 -17.90 -9.75 -13.64
N HIS A 52 -16.69 -10.22 -13.99
CA HIS A 52 -15.63 -10.40 -13.00
C HIS A 52 -15.03 -9.06 -12.51
N HIS A 53 -14.95 -8.02 -13.37
CA HIS A 53 -14.53 -6.69 -12.93
C HIS A 53 -15.59 -6.06 -12.02
N ARG A 54 -16.86 -6.23 -12.36
CA ARG A 54 -17.97 -5.76 -11.54
C ARG A 54 -17.98 -6.44 -10.16
N ALA A 55 -17.85 -7.78 -10.14
CA ALA A 55 -17.75 -8.53 -8.88
C ALA A 55 -16.57 -8.08 -8.02
N HIS A 56 -15.42 -7.77 -8.64
CA HIS A 56 -14.25 -7.27 -7.93
C HIS A 56 -14.49 -5.89 -7.30
N LEU A 57 -15.17 -4.97 -8.01
CA LEU A 57 -15.53 -3.66 -7.45
C LEU A 57 -16.54 -3.77 -6.32
N VAL A 58 -17.54 -4.68 -6.44
CA VAL A 58 -18.50 -4.95 -5.36
C VAL A 58 -17.77 -5.51 -4.14
N GLY A 59 -16.91 -6.51 -4.30
CA GLY A 59 -16.11 -7.06 -3.20
C GLY A 59 -15.23 -6.01 -2.53
N ALA A 60 -14.57 -5.14 -3.32
CA ALA A 60 -13.79 -4.05 -2.76
C ALA A 60 -14.63 -3.03 -1.99
N PHE A 61 -15.88 -2.81 -2.40
CA PHE A 61 -16.82 -1.96 -1.67
C PHE A 61 -17.23 -2.61 -0.34
N GLU A 62 -17.60 -3.89 -0.35
CA GLU A 62 -17.97 -4.63 0.85
C GLU A 62 -16.81 -4.68 1.86
N ASP A 63 -15.60 -4.97 1.39
CA ASP A 63 -14.38 -4.93 2.21
C ASP A 63 -14.10 -3.53 2.78
N ALA A 64 -14.36 -2.46 2.00
CA ALA A 64 -14.16 -1.10 2.46
C ALA A 64 -15.17 -0.70 3.53
N MET A 65 -16.43 -1.12 3.39
CA MET A 65 -17.48 -0.89 4.39
C MET A 65 -17.13 -1.61 5.70
N ALA A 66 -16.77 -2.89 5.63
CA ALA A 66 -16.36 -3.67 6.80
C ALA A 66 -15.13 -3.05 7.49
N PHE A 67 -14.11 -2.65 6.72
CA PHE A 67 -12.91 -2.00 7.27
C PHE A 67 -13.23 -0.67 7.95
N LEU A 68 -14.13 0.11 7.39
CA LEU A 68 -14.58 1.36 8.03
C LEU A 68 -15.30 1.07 9.35
N GLU A 69 -16.24 0.13 9.37
CA GLU A 69 -17.01 -0.19 10.59
C GLU A 69 -16.12 -0.79 11.69
N GLU A 70 -15.34 -1.81 11.35
CA GLU A 70 -14.62 -2.64 12.32
C GLU A 70 -13.30 -2.03 12.78
N VAL A 71 -12.69 -1.13 11.97
CA VAL A 71 -11.35 -0.61 12.26
C VAL A 71 -11.32 0.90 12.45
N ILE A 72 -11.95 1.65 11.52
CA ILE A 72 -11.84 3.11 11.54
C ILE A 72 -12.83 3.76 12.52
N LEU A 73 -14.06 3.23 12.55
CA LEU A 73 -15.16 3.81 13.32
C LEU A 73 -15.33 3.16 14.69
N GLU A 74 -14.64 2.04 14.94
CA GLU A 74 -14.71 1.35 16.24
C GLU A 74 -14.43 2.32 17.39
N GLY A 75 -15.35 2.41 18.34
CA GLY A 75 -15.22 3.27 19.52
C GLY A 75 -15.36 4.78 19.28
N THR A 76 -15.61 5.24 18.05
CA THR A 76 -15.76 6.67 17.74
C THR A 76 -17.17 7.20 17.98
N GLY A 77 -18.19 6.35 18.02
CA GLY A 77 -19.59 6.73 18.07
C GLY A 77 -20.14 7.29 16.75
N LEU A 78 -19.40 7.15 15.67
CA LEU A 78 -19.84 7.52 14.32
C LEU A 78 -20.29 6.25 13.57
N ASP A 79 -21.38 6.37 12.82
CA ASP A 79 -21.92 5.27 12.00
C ASP A 79 -21.94 5.67 10.52
N ILE A 80 -21.77 4.66 9.66
CA ILE A 80 -21.93 4.87 8.22
C ILE A 80 -23.43 5.13 7.94
N PRO A 81 -23.77 6.18 7.19
CA PRO A 81 -25.19 6.47 6.90
C PRO A 81 -25.89 5.35 6.14
N ALA A 82 -27.14 5.07 6.52
CA ALA A 82 -27.94 3.97 5.97
C ALA A 82 -27.95 3.87 4.43
N PRO A 83 -28.01 4.96 3.63
CA PRO A 83 -28.05 4.85 2.17
C PRO A 83 -26.85 4.11 1.56
N PHE A 84 -25.70 4.03 2.26
CA PHE A 84 -24.52 3.31 1.75
C PHE A 84 -24.67 1.79 1.84
N PHE A 85 -25.49 1.28 2.76
CA PHE A 85 -25.78 -0.15 2.87
C PHE A 85 -26.83 -0.62 1.84
N GLU A 86 -27.58 0.31 1.26
CA GLU A 86 -28.59 0.04 0.23
C GLU A 86 -28.03 0.15 -1.19
N LEU A 87 -26.77 0.54 -1.33
CA LEU A 87 -26.10 0.81 -2.61
C LEU A 87 -26.01 -0.48 -3.44
N GLN A 88 -26.54 -0.44 -4.67
CA GLN A 88 -26.55 -1.59 -5.57
C GLN A 88 -25.35 -1.62 -6.54
N ASP A 89 -24.78 -0.45 -6.83
CA ASP A 89 -23.66 -0.31 -7.76
C ASP A 89 -22.61 0.63 -7.18
N PRO A 90 -21.40 0.14 -6.87
CA PRO A 90 -20.33 0.98 -6.33
C PRO A 90 -19.95 2.21 -7.16
N LEU A 91 -20.29 2.23 -8.45
CA LEU A 91 -20.09 3.41 -9.29
C LEU A 91 -20.92 4.62 -8.86
N GLU A 92 -22.02 4.43 -8.14
CA GLU A 92 -22.80 5.52 -7.57
C GLU A 92 -21.95 6.37 -6.62
N LEU A 93 -21.02 5.75 -5.89
CA LEU A 93 -20.10 6.49 -5.02
C LEU A 93 -19.31 7.55 -5.78
N LEU A 94 -18.94 7.29 -7.03
CA LEU A 94 -18.23 8.25 -7.88
C LEU A 94 -19.12 9.47 -8.19
N LEU A 95 -20.39 9.24 -8.44
CA LEU A 95 -21.37 10.31 -8.70
C LEU A 95 -21.65 11.11 -7.43
N TRP A 96 -21.89 10.43 -6.31
CA TRP A 96 -22.13 11.08 -5.01
C TRP A 96 -20.89 11.88 -4.54
N ALA A 97 -19.68 11.34 -4.74
CA ALA A 97 -18.45 12.07 -4.43
C ALA A 97 -18.25 13.30 -5.30
N SER A 98 -18.87 13.32 -6.50
CA SER A 98 -18.81 14.44 -7.45
C SER A 98 -19.84 15.53 -7.19
N GLU A 99 -20.79 15.33 -6.27
CA GLU A 99 -21.82 16.32 -5.92
C GLU A 99 -21.24 17.65 -5.47
N ARG A 100 -21.93 18.74 -5.87
CA ARG A 100 -21.58 20.10 -5.45
C ARG A 100 -22.87 20.90 -5.11
N PRO A 101 -22.94 21.62 -3.97
CA PRO A 101 -21.91 21.70 -2.93
C PRO A 101 -21.71 20.36 -2.21
N ARG A 102 -20.53 20.14 -1.62
CA ARG A 102 -20.22 18.89 -0.92
C ARG A 102 -21.01 18.75 0.37
N GLY A 103 -22.02 17.88 0.35
CA GLY A 103 -22.75 17.45 1.53
C GLY A 103 -22.09 16.28 2.27
N GLU A 104 -22.79 15.77 3.26
CA GLU A 104 -22.37 14.60 4.05
C GLU A 104 -22.19 13.36 3.15
N ARG A 105 -23.15 13.10 2.27
CA ARG A 105 -23.10 11.99 1.31
C ARG A 105 -21.83 12.02 0.45
N ALA A 106 -21.47 13.18 -0.09
CA ALA A 106 -20.25 13.34 -0.89
C ALA A 106 -18.97 13.06 -0.08
N ARG A 107 -18.93 13.47 1.20
CA ARG A 107 -17.78 13.23 2.09
C ARG A 107 -17.62 11.74 2.41
N TRP A 108 -18.72 11.06 2.76
CA TRP A 108 -18.71 9.63 3.01
C TRP A 108 -18.33 8.84 1.76
N SER A 109 -18.88 9.20 0.59
CA SER A 109 -18.51 8.57 -0.69
C SER A 109 -17.02 8.71 -0.98
N CYS A 110 -16.44 9.89 -0.75
CA CYS A 110 -15.00 10.09 -0.89
C CYS A 110 -14.20 9.22 0.09
N ALA A 111 -14.65 9.07 1.34
CA ALA A 111 -13.97 8.24 2.33
C ALA A 111 -14.00 6.76 1.93
N ILE A 112 -15.17 6.24 1.52
CA ILE A 112 -15.34 4.86 1.07
C ILE A 112 -14.48 4.60 -0.17
N LEU A 113 -14.54 5.45 -1.19
CA LEU A 113 -13.73 5.34 -2.40
C LEU A 113 -12.24 5.33 -2.11
N ARG A 114 -11.78 6.11 -1.11
CA ARG A 114 -10.39 6.13 -0.70
C ARG A 114 -9.97 4.81 -0.08
N VAL A 115 -10.81 4.24 0.79
CA VAL A 115 -10.55 2.91 1.37
C VAL A 115 -10.55 1.85 0.29
N MET A 116 -11.55 1.82 -0.60
CA MET A 116 -11.60 0.91 -1.77
C MET A 116 -10.33 1.00 -2.60
N HIS A 117 -9.90 2.22 -2.97
CA HIS A 117 -8.70 2.41 -3.76
C HIS A 117 -7.45 1.87 -3.06
N THR A 118 -7.34 2.09 -1.75
CA THR A 118 -6.20 1.60 -0.96
C THR A 118 -6.21 0.07 -0.85
N LEU A 119 -7.38 -0.55 -0.65
CA LEU A 119 -7.55 -2.00 -0.65
C LEU A 119 -7.16 -2.61 -1.99
N LEU A 120 -7.73 -2.10 -3.08
CA LEU A 120 -7.42 -2.57 -4.44
C LEU A 120 -5.94 -2.42 -4.78
N HIS A 121 -5.31 -1.34 -4.33
CA HIS A 121 -3.88 -1.15 -4.53
C HIS A 121 -3.05 -2.20 -3.79
N VAL A 122 -3.39 -2.47 -2.52
CA VAL A 122 -2.69 -3.48 -1.71
C VAL A 122 -2.91 -4.89 -2.26
N ASP A 123 -4.14 -5.22 -2.67
CA ASP A 123 -4.49 -6.57 -3.12
C ASP A 123 -3.95 -6.88 -4.54
N ASN A 124 -3.78 -5.86 -5.37
CA ASN A 124 -3.24 -6.00 -6.73
C ASN A 124 -1.71 -5.83 -6.81
N ASP A 125 -1.04 -5.56 -5.69
CA ASP A 125 0.41 -5.38 -5.69
C ASP A 125 1.14 -6.72 -5.87
N LEU A 126 1.80 -6.87 -7.02
CA LEU A 126 2.60 -8.06 -7.33
C LEU A 126 3.72 -8.29 -6.32
N PHE A 127 4.29 -7.23 -5.77
CA PHE A 127 5.33 -7.34 -4.74
C PHE A 127 4.79 -8.02 -3.48
N LEU A 128 3.58 -7.64 -3.03
CA LEU A 128 2.94 -8.24 -1.86
C LEU A 128 2.59 -9.73 -2.10
N ARG A 129 2.25 -10.09 -3.32
CA ARG A 129 1.98 -11.49 -3.69
C ARG A 129 3.22 -12.38 -3.55
N PHE A 130 4.39 -11.86 -3.92
CA PHE A 130 5.66 -12.60 -3.84
C PHE A 130 6.49 -12.25 -2.59
N LEU A 131 5.94 -11.44 -1.69
CA LEU A 131 6.64 -11.00 -0.49
C LEU A 131 7.16 -12.15 0.38
N PRO A 132 6.42 -13.26 0.61
CA PRO A 132 6.95 -14.39 1.39
C PRO A 132 8.21 -14.98 0.78
N GLU A 133 8.24 -15.19 -0.53
CA GLU A 133 9.39 -15.75 -1.25
C GLU A 133 10.57 -14.76 -1.24
N ILE A 134 10.30 -13.48 -1.45
CA ILE A 134 11.30 -12.42 -1.37
C ILE A 134 11.90 -12.35 0.03
N GLN A 135 11.07 -12.39 1.06
CA GLN A 135 11.48 -12.36 2.45
C GLN A 135 12.37 -13.56 2.79
N GLN A 136 11.97 -14.75 2.38
CA GLN A 136 12.75 -15.96 2.58
C GLN A 136 14.11 -15.87 1.91
N GLN A 137 14.18 -15.45 0.64
CA GLN A 137 15.44 -15.29 -0.09
C GLN A 137 16.37 -14.25 0.56
N ILE A 138 15.81 -13.19 1.10
CA ILE A 138 16.58 -12.18 1.83
C ILE A 138 17.12 -12.79 3.12
N PHE A 139 16.29 -13.45 3.92
CA PHE A 139 16.74 -14.04 5.18
C PHE A 139 17.78 -15.14 4.97
N ASP A 140 17.62 -15.99 3.95
CA ASP A 140 18.59 -17.03 3.59
C ASP A 140 19.99 -16.45 3.30
N ARG A 141 20.07 -15.23 2.75
CA ARG A 141 21.36 -14.56 2.53
C ARG A 141 22.05 -14.20 3.85
N TYR A 142 21.28 -13.71 4.82
CA TYR A 142 21.82 -13.37 6.13
C TYR A 142 22.14 -14.61 6.95
N ASP A 143 21.32 -15.65 6.86
CA ASP A 143 21.46 -16.90 7.63
C ASP A 143 22.74 -17.65 7.31
N ARG A 144 23.30 -17.46 6.12
CA ARG A 144 24.62 -18.00 5.75
C ARG A 144 25.75 -17.51 6.65
N PHE A 145 25.60 -16.36 7.25
CA PHE A 145 26.61 -15.70 8.07
C PHE A 145 26.21 -15.63 9.56
N LEU A 146 24.95 -15.89 9.90
CA LEU A 146 24.47 -15.84 11.27
C LEU A 146 24.63 -17.18 11.95
N VAL A 147 25.44 -17.20 13.00
CA VAL A 147 25.64 -18.41 13.81
C VAL A 147 25.40 -18.10 15.29
N PRO A 148 24.88 -19.07 16.07
CA PRO A 148 24.83 -18.95 17.52
C PRO A 148 26.23 -18.81 18.10
N ALA A 149 26.41 -18.00 19.15
CA ALA A 149 27.66 -17.79 19.84
C ALA A 149 27.50 -17.92 21.37
N GLU A 150 28.53 -18.46 22.04
CA GLU A 150 28.56 -18.48 23.49
C GLU A 150 28.72 -17.04 24.05
N GLY A 151 27.93 -16.70 25.07
CA GLY A 151 27.94 -15.40 25.71
C GLY A 151 27.29 -14.26 24.92
N SER A 152 27.10 -14.42 23.61
CA SER A 152 26.33 -13.56 22.74
C SER A 152 25.17 -14.34 22.15
N ALA A 153 24.04 -13.71 21.91
CA ALA A 153 22.92 -14.41 21.31
C ALA A 153 23.24 -14.87 19.87
N TRP A 154 24.09 -14.10 19.15
CA TRP A 154 24.41 -14.32 17.74
C TRP A 154 25.81 -13.81 17.37
N MET A 155 26.35 -14.31 16.27
CA MET A 155 27.58 -13.82 15.65
C MET A 155 27.41 -13.76 14.13
N LEU A 156 27.87 -12.68 13.52
CA LEU A 156 28.11 -12.67 12.08
C LEU A 156 29.52 -13.28 11.84
N ARG A 157 29.56 -14.36 11.09
CA ARG A 157 30.81 -15.10 10.80
C ARG A 157 31.08 -15.11 9.31
N GLY A 158 32.26 -14.60 8.92
CA GLY A 158 32.75 -14.55 7.54
C GLY A 158 34.26 -14.44 7.52
N ALA A 159 34.81 -13.45 6.81
CA ALA A 159 36.23 -13.14 6.82
C ALA A 159 36.71 -12.68 8.22
N TYR A 160 35.84 -12.16 9.03
CA TYR A 160 36.01 -11.83 10.45
C TYR A 160 34.70 -12.07 11.19
N GLU A 161 34.72 -12.00 12.49
CA GLU A 161 33.56 -12.26 13.33
C GLU A 161 33.07 -10.98 14.00
N VAL A 162 31.76 -10.78 14.02
CA VAL A 162 31.12 -9.63 14.70
C VAL A 162 30.09 -10.14 15.68
N PRO A 163 30.31 -9.99 17.00
CA PRO A 163 29.35 -10.41 18.02
C PRO A 163 28.10 -9.53 18.03
N LEU A 164 26.96 -10.14 18.27
CA LEU A 164 25.65 -9.49 18.31
C LEU A 164 24.91 -9.92 19.59
N LEU A 165 24.28 -8.96 20.24
CA LEU A 165 23.39 -9.23 21.37
C LEU A 165 22.09 -9.90 20.91
N ALA A 166 21.56 -9.47 19.77
CA ALA A 166 20.37 -10.06 19.20
C ALA A 166 20.26 -9.76 17.68
N VAL A 167 19.51 -10.62 17.00
CA VAL A 167 19.01 -10.39 15.63
C VAL A 167 17.50 -10.53 15.67
N VAL A 168 16.80 -9.46 15.30
CA VAL A 168 15.34 -9.42 15.27
C VAL A 168 14.90 -9.35 13.82
N ARG A 169 14.16 -10.36 13.38
CA ARG A 169 13.51 -10.36 12.07
C ARG A 169 12.20 -9.60 12.19
N LYS A 170 11.98 -8.66 11.28
CA LYS A 170 10.73 -7.92 11.22
C LYS A 170 9.64 -8.87 10.73
N GLU A 171 8.68 -9.12 11.58
CA GLU A 171 7.47 -9.83 11.18
C GLU A 171 6.72 -9.02 10.09
N ARG A 172 6.00 -9.74 9.25
CA ARG A 172 5.13 -9.12 8.26
C ARG A 172 4.14 -8.20 8.99
N LYS A 173 4.05 -6.95 8.57
CA LYS A 173 2.97 -6.08 9.05
C LYS A 173 1.64 -6.71 8.66
N ASP A 174 0.71 -6.75 9.61
CA ASP A 174 -0.62 -7.18 9.30
C ASP A 174 -1.28 -6.22 8.27
N ARG A 175 -2.27 -6.73 7.54
CA ARG A 175 -2.95 -6.00 6.46
C ARG A 175 -3.58 -4.69 6.98
N VAL A 176 -4.15 -4.72 8.17
CA VAL A 176 -4.81 -3.56 8.79
C VAL A 176 -3.80 -2.43 9.05
N SER A 177 -2.68 -2.74 9.71
CA SER A 177 -1.61 -1.77 9.98
C SER A 177 -1.03 -1.17 8.69
N MET A 178 -0.98 -1.94 7.61
CA MET A 178 -0.52 -1.46 6.31
C MET A 178 -1.54 -0.51 5.69
N LEU A 179 -2.82 -0.87 5.67
CA LEU A 179 -3.90 -0.03 5.17
C LEU A 179 -3.99 1.29 5.93
N LEU A 180 -3.95 1.25 7.26
CA LEU A 180 -3.96 2.46 8.10
C LEU A 180 -2.79 3.40 7.76
N LYS A 181 -1.58 2.85 7.57
CA LYS A 181 -0.41 3.63 7.18
C LYS A 181 -0.58 4.30 5.81
N LEU A 182 -1.17 3.59 4.84
CA LEU A 182 -1.43 4.13 3.51
C LEU A 182 -2.52 5.20 3.53
N LEU A 183 -3.59 4.98 4.28
CA LEU A 183 -4.66 5.95 4.45
C LEU A 183 -4.20 7.23 5.15
N HIS A 184 -3.19 7.14 6.02
CA HIS A 184 -2.64 8.30 6.76
C HIS A 184 -1.75 9.20 5.90
N LYS A 185 -1.21 8.69 4.77
CA LYS A 185 -0.36 9.45 3.85
C LYS A 185 -1.14 9.81 2.58
N PRO A 186 -1.60 11.07 2.43
CA PRO A 186 -2.39 11.47 1.28
C PRO A 186 -1.61 11.45 -0.05
N GLU A 187 -0.29 11.50 -0.01
CA GLU A 187 0.53 11.82 -1.18
C GLU A 187 1.22 10.62 -1.83
N ASN A 188 1.33 9.47 -1.15
CA ASN A 188 2.14 8.35 -1.63
C ASN A 188 1.50 6.98 -1.34
N VAL A 189 0.63 6.53 -2.21
CA VAL A 189 0.09 5.16 -2.13
C VAL A 189 1.14 4.11 -2.52
N ALA A 190 2.12 4.45 -3.37
CA ALA A 190 3.10 3.51 -3.91
C ALA A 190 4.35 3.31 -3.03
N GLU A 191 4.79 4.33 -2.28
CA GLU A 191 6.09 4.33 -1.60
C GLU A 191 6.21 3.43 -0.35
N PRO A 192 5.16 3.18 0.46
CA PRO A 192 5.28 2.43 1.70
C PRO A 192 5.48 0.93 1.58
N ILE A 193 5.33 0.37 0.39
CA ILE A 193 5.34 -1.09 0.18
C ILE A 193 6.75 -1.66 0.25
N TYR A 194 7.78 -0.84 -0.02
CA TYR A 194 9.17 -1.30 -0.07
C TYR A 194 9.80 -1.64 1.29
N ASP A 195 9.25 -1.16 2.42
CA ASP A 195 9.78 -1.44 3.78
C ASP A 195 9.05 -2.61 4.47
N GLN A 196 8.87 -3.72 3.77
CA GLN A 196 8.16 -4.90 4.30
C GLN A 196 9.10 -5.96 4.88
N VAL A 197 10.35 -5.98 4.46
CA VAL A 197 11.36 -6.94 4.91
C VAL A 197 12.45 -6.20 5.66
N GLY A 198 12.77 -6.63 6.87
CA GLY A 198 13.80 -6.00 7.65
C GLY A 198 14.42 -6.94 8.68
N LEU A 199 15.71 -6.68 8.92
CA LEU A 199 16.46 -7.27 10.02
C LEU A 199 17.00 -6.15 10.88
N ARG A 200 16.91 -6.34 12.21
CA ARG A 200 17.56 -5.45 13.17
C ARG A 200 18.68 -6.22 13.84
N PHE A 201 19.89 -5.73 13.69
CA PHE A 201 21.06 -6.19 14.41
C PHE A 201 21.24 -5.33 15.66
N ILE A 202 21.42 -5.96 16.80
CA ILE A 202 21.68 -5.30 18.07
C ILE A 202 23.11 -5.65 18.47
N ALA A 203 23.98 -4.66 18.43
CA ALA A 203 25.38 -4.76 18.89
C ALA A 203 25.53 -4.15 20.27
N GLU A 204 26.61 -4.47 20.96
CA GLU A 204 26.89 -3.97 22.31
C GLU A 204 27.20 -2.47 22.33
N ASP A 205 27.91 -2.00 21.29
CA ASP A 205 28.38 -0.62 21.20
C ASP A 205 28.36 -0.08 19.75
N LEU A 206 28.74 1.18 19.60
CA LEU A 206 28.82 1.86 18.30
C LEU A 206 29.83 1.19 17.36
N LEU A 207 30.95 0.70 17.88
CA LEU A 207 31.94 0.00 17.07
C LEU A 207 31.36 -1.27 16.48
N GLY A 208 30.63 -2.04 17.29
CA GLY A 208 29.89 -3.22 16.82
C GLY A 208 28.92 -2.90 15.69
N VAL A 209 28.19 -1.78 15.79
CA VAL A 209 27.29 -1.33 14.72
C VAL A 209 28.05 -1.04 13.42
N LEU A 210 29.19 -0.33 13.52
CA LEU A 210 30.03 -0.03 12.36
C LEU A 210 30.62 -1.29 11.73
N LEU A 211 31.02 -2.27 12.54
CA LEU A 211 31.50 -3.57 12.08
C LEU A 211 30.41 -4.37 11.38
N VAL A 212 29.16 -4.33 11.87
CA VAL A 212 28.02 -4.95 11.17
C VAL A 212 27.84 -4.33 9.79
N ILE A 213 27.80 -3.00 9.69
CA ILE A 213 27.66 -2.30 8.39
C ILE A 213 28.80 -2.70 7.45
N ARG A 214 30.04 -2.66 7.95
CA ARG A 214 31.21 -3.04 7.16
C ARG A 214 31.13 -4.49 6.70
N PHE A 215 30.76 -5.42 7.58
CA PHE A 215 30.56 -6.83 7.26
C PHE A 215 29.56 -7.03 6.12
N LEU A 216 28.38 -6.38 6.21
CA LEU A 216 27.32 -6.49 5.22
C LEU A 216 27.73 -5.92 3.85
N LEU A 217 28.55 -4.87 3.83
CA LEU A 217 29.13 -4.30 2.61
C LEU A 217 30.18 -5.24 2.00
N ASP A 218 31.10 -5.76 2.80
CA ASP A 218 32.19 -6.63 2.34
C ASP A 218 31.68 -7.96 1.77
N HIS A 219 30.55 -8.45 2.27
CA HIS A 219 29.91 -9.67 1.80
C HIS A 219 28.80 -9.42 0.75
N HIS A 220 28.70 -8.21 0.22
CA HIS A 220 27.73 -7.81 -0.80
C HIS A 220 26.26 -8.10 -0.42
N ILE A 221 25.96 -8.09 0.87
CA ILE A 221 24.57 -8.21 1.37
C ILE A 221 23.87 -6.85 1.26
N LEU A 222 24.60 -5.78 1.54
CA LEU A 222 24.17 -4.40 1.28
C LEU A 222 24.99 -3.83 0.14
N THR A 223 24.36 -2.97 -0.65
CA THR A 223 25.03 -2.11 -1.63
C THR A 223 24.92 -0.68 -1.15
N ALA A 224 26.04 0.06 -1.14
CA ALA A 224 25.98 1.49 -0.94
C ALA A 224 25.33 2.12 -2.17
N ASN A 225 24.16 2.72 -2.00
CA ASN A 225 23.59 3.55 -3.05
C ASN A 225 24.39 4.87 -3.09
N HIS A 226 24.86 5.21 -4.26
CA HIS A 226 25.51 6.49 -4.54
C HIS A 226 24.47 7.57 -4.77
#